data_8aee42fa4bf44d617385857f3e9fb1e5
#
_entry.id   8aee42fa4bf44d617385857f3e9fb1e5
#
_cell.length_a   1.000
_cell.length_b   1.000
_cell.length_c   1.000
_cell.angle_alpha   90.00
_cell.angle_beta   90.00
_cell.angle_gamma   90.00
#
_symmetry.space_group_name_H-M   'P 1'
#
loop_
_entity.id
_entity.type
_entity.pdbx_description
1 polymer ?
#
loop_
_entity_poly.entity_id
_entity_poly.type
_entity_poly.pdbx_seq_one_letter_code
_entity_poly.pdbx_strand_id
1 'polypeptide(L)'
;MRKTLSIMVVLGLMFGVLGTTVSAQDEAIRVGSKQFTEQIVLGQLILTALEDAGYQVEDRTNLGSTQVNRDALVNGEIDVYAEYTGTALYNYFNDVEWADIPTNAYGERELGYALVSSYDAAANDLIWLEPTPANNTYAFAVTAAFAEENNIYSALDLADYVNSGGEVYMATGDEFAQRPDGIAAFEEAYGFDLTEDQLLIIAGGTPAQTEQALNEGANNVNMAMAYATDGALQAYNFVVLEDPFGAQPIYAPTPVFRGEVLRANPEIAGILNPIFRSLDNVTLQTLNARVEVDGENPADVAQSWLTENGFIEG
;
A
#
# COMPACT_ATOMS: atom_id res chain seq x y z
N MET A 1 -62.58 -17.34 -71.54
CA MET A 1 -61.19 -16.96 -71.20
C MET A 1 -61.16 -16.36 -69.78
N ARG A 2 -60.88 -17.18 -68.77
CA ARG A 2 -60.82 -16.75 -67.36
C ARG A 2 -59.35 -16.60 -66.98
N LYS A 3 -58.93 -15.39 -66.61
CA LYS A 3 -57.58 -15.10 -66.07
C LYS A 3 -57.61 -15.34 -64.55
N THR A 4 -56.92 -16.35 -64.13
CA THR A 4 -56.64 -16.60 -62.68
C THR A 4 -55.47 -15.73 -62.21
N LEU A 5 -55.74 -14.92 -61.21
CA LEU A 5 -54.75 -14.06 -60.54
C LEU A 5 -54.17 -14.82 -59.35
N SER A 6 -52.91 -15.21 -59.39
CA SER A 6 -52.23 -15.84 -58.29
C SER A 6 -51.68 -14.75 -57.37
N ILE A 7 -52.14 -14.74 -56.10
CA ILE A 7 -51.61 -13.89 -55.00
C ILE A 7 -50.51 -14.67 -54.35
N MET A 8 -49.30 -14.15 -54.43
CA MET A 8 -48.10 -14.66 -53.73
C MET A 8 -48.01 -13.97 -52.37
N VAL A 9 -48.28 -14.74 -51.32
CA VAL A 9 -48.10 -14.25 -49.93
C VAL A 9 -46.62 -14.43 -49.54
N VAL A 10 -45.88 -13.33 -49.40
CA VAL A 10 -44.50 -13.32 -48.87
C VAL A 10 -44.62 -13.27 -47.37
N LEU A 11 -44.35 -14.39 -46.71
CA LEU A 11 -44.20 -14.47 -45.25
C LEU A 11 -42.80 -13.97 -44.88
N GLY A 12 -42.71 -12.72 -44.42
CA GLY A 12 -41.47 -12.16 -43.87
C GLY A 12 -41.18 -12.74 -42.48
N LEU A 13 -40.21 -13.63 -42.39
CA LEU A 13 -39.61 -14.07 -41.13
C LEU A 13 -38.76 -12.92 -40.56
N MET A 14 -39.32 -12.17 -39.57
CA MET A 14 -38.52 -11.32 -38.71
C MET A 14 -37.73 -12.22 -37.75
N PHE A 15 -36.47 -12.48 -38.05
CA PHE A 15 -35.49 -12.93 -37.05
C PHE A 15 -35.19 -11.74 -36.13
N GLY A 16 -35.85 -11.72 -34.97
CA GLY A 16 -35.45 -10.88 -33.87
C GLY A 16 -34.08 -11.35 -33.36
N VAL A 17 -33.03 -10.62 -33.69
CA VAL A 17 -31.74 -10.75 -33.01
C VAL A 17 -31.97 -10.22 -31.59
N LEU A 18 -32.24 -11.14 -30.65
CA LEU A 18 -32.07 -10.88 -29.24
C LEU A 18 -30.56 -10.68 -29.04
N GLY A 19 -30.09 -9.45 -29.14
CA GLY A 19 -28.80 -9.07 -28.65
C GLY A 19 -28.83 -9.28 -27.13
N THR A 20 -28.18 -10.34 -26.67
CA THR A 20 -27.80 -10.44 -25.27
C THR A 20 -26.84 -9.28 -25.01
N THR A 21 -27.31 -8.24 -24.36
CA THR A 21 -26.43 -7.26 -23.74
C THR A 21 -25.66 -8.06 -22.68
N VAL A 22 -24.44 -8.47 -23.01
CA VAL A 22 -23.48 -8.91 -21.99
C VAL A 22 -23.34 -7.70 -21.08
N SER A 23 -23.88 -7.84 -19.88
CA SER A 23 -23.67 -6.84 -18.83
C SER A 23 -22.18 -6.81 -18.54
N ALA A 24 -21.58 -5.64 -18.40
CA ALA A 24 -20.19 -5.48 -17.99
C ALA A 24 -19.88 -6.11 -16.60
N GLN A 25 -20.91 -6.66 -15.96
CA GLN A 25 -20.88 -7.35 -14.65
C GLN A 25 -20.47 -8.84 -14.75
N ASP A 26 -20.28 -9.39 -15.96
CA ASP A 26 -19.97 -10.82 -16.15
C ASP A 26 -18.46 -11.15 -16.15
N GLU A 27 -17.58 -10.16 -16.18
CA GLU A 27 -16.13 -10.38 -16.11
C GLU A 27 -15.61 -10.16 -14.69
N ALA A 28 -14.87 -11.16 -14.17
CA ALA A 28 -14.33 -11.10 -12.81
C ALA A 28 -13.30 -9.97 -12.68
N ILE A 29 -13.37 -9.22 -11.58
CA ILE A 29 -12.38 -8.19 -11.23
C ILE A 29 -11.15 -8.89 -10.65
N ARG A 30 -10.02 -8.76 -11.34
CA ARG A 30 -8.75 -9.38 -10.97
C ARG A 30 -7.99 -8.47 -10.02
N VAL A 31 -7.83 -8.92 -8.78
CA VAL A 31 -7.18 -8.16 -7.71
C VAL A 31 -5.75 -8.66 -7.53
N GLY A 32 -4.77 -7.80 -7.79
CA GLY A 32 -3.36 -8.08 -7.57
C GLY A 32 -2.84 -7.59 -6.22
N SER A 33 -1.62 -7.98 -5.89
CA SER A 33 -0.81 -7.38 -4.84
C SER A 33 0.67 -7.66 -5.03
N LYS A 34 1.51 -6.82 -4.43
CA LYS A 34 2.93 -7.13 -4.27
C LYS A 34 3.10 -8.30 -3.30
N GLN A 35 4.32 -8.83 -3.21
CA GLN A 35 4.63 -10.02 -2.40
C GLN A 35 4.79 -9.77 -0.89
N PHE A 36 4.66 -8.52 -0.43
CA PHE A 36 4.81 -8.14 0.98
C PHE A 36 3.51 -8.39 1.74
N THR A 37 3.61 -8.72 3.02
CA THR A 37 2.46 -9.05 3.87
C THR A 37 1.37 -7.99 3.83
N GLU A 38 1.69 -6.72 4.07
CA GLU A 38 0.71 -5.63 4.03
C GLU A 38 -0.01 -5.56 2.67
N GLN A 39 0.71 -5.75 1.58
CA GLN A 39 0.12 -5.72 0.24
C GLN A 39 -0.84 -6.88 0.01
N ILE A 40 -0.52 -8.06 0.53
CA ILE A 40 -1.41 -9.23 0.47
C ILE A 40 -2.66 -8.96 1.31
N VAL A 41 -2.52 -8.41 2.52
CA VAL A 41 -3.64 -8.01 3.39
C VAL A 41 -4.52 -6.98 2.70
N LEU A 42 -3.95 -5.93 2.11
CA LEU A 42 -4.71 -4.91 1.36
C LEU A 42 -5.44 -5.52 0.15
N GLY A 43 -4.80 -6.43 -0.57
CA GLY A 43 -5.41 -7.18 -1.67
C GLY A 43 -6.60 -8.02 -1.20
N GLN A 44 -6.46 -8.72 -0.07
CA GLN A 44 -7.54 -9.53 0.51
C GLN A 44 -8.70 -8.67 1.04
N LEU A 45 -8.42 -7.46 1.58
CA LEU A 45 -9.48 -6.51 1.94
C LEU A 45 -10.29 -6.07 0.72
N ILE A 46 -9.63 -5.80 -0.42
CA ILE A 46 -10.30 -5.45 -1.67
C ILE A 46 -11.14 -6.64 -2.19
N LEU A 47 -10.55 -7.84 -2.24
CA LEU A 47 -11.23 -9.06 -2.69
C LEU A 47 -12.50 -9.30 -1.89
N THR A 48 -12.36 -9.39 -0.57
CA THR A 48 -13.47 -9.71 0.34
C THR A 48 -14.58 -8.67 0.28
N ALA A 49 -14.25 -7.38 0.24
CA ALA A 49 -15.24 -6.32 0.17
C ALA A 49 -16.02 -6.32 -1.16
N LEU A 50 -15.33 -6.59 -2.28
CA LEU A 50 -15.98 -6.67 -3.59
C LEU A 50 -16.84 -7.94 -3.72
N GLU A 51 -16.38 -9.08 -3.18
CA GLU A 51 -17.13 -10.33 -3.19
C GLU A 51 -18.42 -10.20 -2.36
N ASP A 52 -18.36 -9.63 -1.15
CA ASP A 52 -19.52 -9.35 -0.30
C ASP A 52 -20.52 -8.42 -1.00
N ALA A 53 -20.04 -7.45 -1.77
CA ALA A 53 -20.89 -6.57 -2.59
C ALA A 53 -21.47 -7.24 -3.84
N GLY A 54 -21.18 -8.51 -4.10
CA GLY A 54 -21.74 -9.33 -5.17
C GLY A 54 -20.98 -9.30 -6.49
N TYR A 55 -19.76 -8.72 -6.53
CA TYR A 55 -18.90 -8.80 -7.69
C TYR A 55 -18.26 -10.19 -7.82
N GLN A 56 -18.07 -10.63 -9.07
CA GLN A 56 -17.17 -11.75 -9.31
C GLN A 56 -15.73 -11.23 -9.20
N VAL A 57 -14.90 -11.89 -8.38
CA VAL A 57 -13.51 -11.50 -8.19
C VAL A 57 -12.56 -12.65 -8.50
N GLU A 58 -11.34 -12.33 -8.90
CA GLU A 58 -10.27 -13.31 -9.10
C GLU A 58 -9.05 -12.90 -8.28
N ASP A 59 -8.60 -13.78 -7.39
CA ASP A 59 -7.41 -13.55 -6.58
C ASP A 59 -6.14 -13.72 -7.42
N ARG A 60 -5.42 -12.61 -7.60
CA ARG A 60 -4.11 -12.49 -8.22
C ARG A 60 -3.10 -11.85 -7.28
N THR A 61 -3.33 -11.96 -5.96
CA THR A 61 -2.40 -11.43 -4.96
C THR A 61 -1.05 -12.14 -5.00
N ASN A 62 -0.03 -11.53 -4.40
CA ASN A 62 1.33 -12.07 -4.33
C ASN A 62 1.98 -12.28 -5.72
N LEU A 63 1.74 -11.38 -6.67
CA LEU A 63 2.31 -11.45 -8.03
C LEU A 63 3.84 -11.24 -8.06
N GLY A 64 4.37 -10.47 -7.11
CA GLY A 64 5.80 -10.17 -7.06
C GLY A 64 6.11 -8.70 -6.75
N SER A 65 7.14 -8.16 -7.41
CA SER A 65 7.66 -6.81 -7.14
C SER A 65 6.71 -5.68 -7.57
N THR A 66 7.06 -4.45 -7.19
CA THR A 66 6.38 -3.20 -7.62
C THR A 66 6.22 -3.14 -9.14
N GLN A 67 7.30 -3.39 -9.90
CA GLN A 67 7.27 -3.32 -11.36
C GLN A 67 6.35 -4.38 -11.98
N VAL A 68 6.36 -5.62 -11.43
CA VAL A 68 5.49 -6.71 -11.92
C VAL A 68 4.02 -6.33 -11.79
N ASN A 69 3.61 -5.79 -10.63
CA ASN A 69 2.22 -5.36 -10.41
C ASN A 69 1.84 -4.16 -11.28
N ARG A 70 2.76 -3.21 -11.43
CA ARG A 70 2.55 -2.05 -12.31
C ARG A 70 2.31 -2.47 -13.75
N ASP A 71 3.16 -3.33 -14.27
CA ASP A 71 3.05 -3.83 -15.64
C ASP A 71 1.76 -4.64 -15.83
N ALA A 72 1.42 -5.50 -14.87
CA ALA A 72 0.19 -6.29 -14.88
C ALA A 72 -1.07 -5.41 -14.92
N LEU A 73 -1.10 -4.30 -14.14
CA LEU A 73 -2.22 -3.35 -14.15
C LEU A 73 -2.31 -2.60 -15.48
N VAL A 74 -1.21 -2.05 -15.97
CA VAL A 74 -1.16 -1.28 -17.24
C VAL A 74 -1.50 -2.17 -18.43
N ASN A 75 -1.04 -3.42 -18.45
CA ASN A 75 -1.31 -4.39 -19.51
C ASN A 75 -2.69 -5.07 -19.39
N GLY A 76 -3.43 -4.83 -18.31
CA GLY A 76 -4.74 -5.42 -18.08
C GLY A 76 -4.71 -6.90 -17.69
N GLU A 77 -3.65 -7.35 -17.04
CA GLU A 77 -3.56 -8.69 -16.45
C GLU A 77 -4.21 -8.74 -15.06
N ILE A 78 -4.20 -7.60 -14.36
CA ILE A 78 -5.01 -7.31 -13.17
C ILE A 78 -5.82 -6.04 -13.38
N ASP A 79 -6.85 -5.81 -12.57
CA ASP A 79 -7.77 -4.69 -12.68
C ASP A 79 -7.61 -3.67 -11.56
N VAL A 80 -7.06 -4.11 -10.43
CA VAL A 80 -6.80 -3.30 -9.24
C VAL A 80 -5.68 -3.90 -8.39
N TYR A 81 -4.91 -3.05 -7.75
CA TYR A 81 -4.08 -3.36 -6.58
C TYR A 81 -3.89 -2.11 -5.72
N ALA A 82 -3.41 -2.27 -4.49
CA ALA A 82 -3.02 -1.13 -3.66
C ALA A 82 -1.60 -0.69 -4.02
N GLU A 83 -1.43 0.58 -4.42
CA GLU A 83 -0.12 1.19 -4.65
C GLU A 83 0.11 2.28 -3.63
N TYR A 84 1.37 2.64 -3.41
CA TYR A 84 1.75 3.71 -2.50
C TYR A 84 2.05 4.99 -3.27
N THR A 85 1.56 6.12 -2.77
CA THR A 85 1.75 7.43 -3.42
C THR A 85 3.22 7.76 -3.65
N GLY A 86 4.08 7.56 -2.63
CA GLY A 86 5.52 7.78 -2.75
C GLY A 86 6.19 6.86 -3.78
N THR A 87 5.78 5.57 -3.82
CA THR A 87 6.30 4.63 -4.83
C THR A 87 6.01 5.12 -6.24
N ALA A 88 4.81 5.61 -6.51
CA ALA A 88 4.46 6.12 -7.83
C ALA A 88 5.25 7.38 -8.19
N LEU A 89 5.40 8.32 -7.26
CA LEU A 89 6.22 9.52 -7.49
C LEU A 89 7.66 9.16 -7.89
N TYR A 90 8.29 8.25 -7.13
CA TYR A 90 9.69 7.90 -7.36
C TYR A 90 9.92 6.97 -8.55
N ASN A 91 9.07 5.96 -8.75
CA ASN A 91 9.35 4.91 -9.72
C ASN A 91 8.66 5.10 -11.06
N TYR A 92 7.56 5.87 -11.12
CA TYR A 92 6.79 5.99 -12.36
C TYR A 92 6.86 7.39 -12.98
N PHE A 93 7.06 8.42 -12.18
CA PHE A 93 6.95 9.81 -12.66
C PHE A 93 8.20 10.65 -12.46
N ASN A 94 9.17 10.25 -11.62
CA ASN A 94 10.36 11.04 -11.32
C ASN A 94 11.22 11.40 -12.55
N ASP A 95 11.38 10.45 -13.48
CA ASP A 95 12.20 10.62 -14.67
C ASP A 95 11.38 10.93 -15.93
N VAL A 96 10.12 11.32 -15.78
CA VAL A 96 9.24 11.61 -16.92
C VAL A 96 9.27 13.11 -17.22
N GLU A 97 9.76 13.48 -18.41
CA GLU A 97 9.99 14.87 -18.83
C GLU A 97 8.76 15.80 -18.70
N TRP A 98 7.55 15.26 -18.85
CA TRP A 98 6.30 16.03 -18.73
C TRP A 98 5.77 16.10 -17.30
N ALA A 99 6.29 15.29 -16.37
CA ALA A 99 5.87 15.29 -14.98
C ALA A 99 6.73 16.27 -14.18
N ASP A 100 6.16 17.42 -13.85
CA ASP A 100 6.81 18.40 -12.98
C ASP A 100 6.46 18.07 -11.51
N ILE A 101 7.38 17.38 -10.82
CA ILE A 101 7.18 16.97 -9.42
C ILE A 101 7.96 17.94 -8.53
N PRO A 102 7.28 18.83 -7.80
CA PRO A 102 7.95 19.70 -6.84
C PRO A 102 8.48 18.87 -5.65
N THR A 103 9.62 19.27 -5.11
CA THR A 103 10.31 18.53 -4.04
C THR A 103 9.44 18.32 -2.79
N ASN A 104 8.54 19.24 -2.46
CA ASN A 104 7.61 19.10 -1.35
C ASN A 104 6.50 18.07 -1.57
N ALA A 105 6.29 17.59 -2.80
CA ALA A 105 5.27 16.57 -3.09
C ALA A 105 5.52 15.25 -2.38
N TYR A 106 6.78 14.95 -2.05
CA TYR A 106 7.15 13.73 -1.35
C TYR A 106 6.76 13.75 0.14
N GLY A 107 6.74 14.94 0.76
CA GLY A 107 6.38 15.13 2.16
C GLY A 107 4.95 15.68 2.38
N GLU A 108 4.23 16.04 1.33
CA GLU A 108 2.87 16.57 1.42
C GLU A 108 1.86 15.58 0.84
N ARG A 109 1.09 14.91 1.72
CA ARG A 109 0.16 13.82 1.37
C ARG A 109 -0.81 14.19 0.25
N GLU A 110 -1.50 15.32 0.39
CA GLU A 110 -2.52 15.77 -0.56
C GLU A 110 -1.91 16.12 -1.91
N LEU A 111 -0.74 16.77 -1.90
CA LEU A 111 -0.03 17.14 -3.12
C LEU A 111 0.51 15.90 -3.83
N GLY A 112 1.18 15.01 -3.13
CA GLY A 112 1.69 13.75 -3.68
C GLY A 112 0.57 12.92 -4.31
N TYR A 113 -0.54 12.74 -3.61
CA TYR A 113 -1.70 12.04 -4.13
C TYR A 113 -2.30 12.73 -5.36
N ALA A 114 -2.49 14.06 -5.33
CA ALA A 114 -3.06 14.81 -6.46
C ALA A 114 -2.20 14.68 -7.72
N LEU A 115 -0.87 14.69 -7.58
CA LEU A 115 0.04 14.52 -8.70
C LEU A 115 -0.02 13.10 -9.27
N VAL A 116 0.14 12.05 -8.46
CA VAL A 116 0.12 10.68 -8.97
C VAL A 116 -1.22 10.32 -9.60
N SER A 117 -2.33 10.71 -8.99
CA SER A 117 -3.66 10.44 -9.52
C SER A 117 -3.92 11.13 -10.84
N SER A 118 -3.50 12.40 -10.97
CA SER A 118 -3.67 13.14 -12.24
C SER A 118 -2.75 12.65 -13.35
N TYR A 119 -1.49 12.35 -13.02
CA TYR A 119 -0.52 11.85 -14.01
C TYR A 119 -0.91 10.46 -14.52
N ASP A 120 -1.32 9.58 -13.63
CA ASP A 120 -1.71 8.22 -13.98
C ASP A 120 -3.02 8.19 -14.79
N ALA A 121 -3.98 9.02 -14.43
CA ALA A 121 -5.20 9.17 -15.21
C ALA A 121 -4.92 9.67 -16.64
N ALA A 122 -3.97 10.60 -16.80
CA ALA A 122 -3.63 11.17 -18.10
C ALA A 122 -2.79 10.22 -18.97
N ALA A 123 -1.83 9.50 -18.36
CA ALA A 123 -0.86 8.70 -19.10
C ALA A 123 -1.33 7.26 -19.35
N ASN A 124 -2.05 6.66 -18.39
CA ASN A 124 -2.31 5.22 -18.36
C ASN A 124 -3.79 4.86 -18.20
N ASP A 125 -4.67 5.86 -18.11
CA ASP A 125 -6.09 5.65 -17.80
C ASP A 125 -6.29 4.84 -16.49
N LEU A 126 -5.48 5.13 -15.47
CA LEU A 126 -5.59 4.53 -14.15
C LEU A 126 -6.22 5.51 -13.17
N ILE A 127 -7.13 5.04 -12.35
CA ILE A 127 -7.88 5.84 -11.38
C ILE A 127 -7.48 5.44 -9.98
N TRP A 128 -6.91 6.38 -9.25
CA TRP A 128 -6.58 6.25 -7.83
C TRP A 128 -7.81 6.57 -7.00
N LEU A 129 -8.22 5.67 -6.12
CA LEU A 129 -9.27 5.93 -5.12
C LEU A 129 -8.71 6.78 -3.97
N GLU A 130 -9.44 6.89 -2.87
CA GLU A 130 -8.96 7.63 -1.71
C GLU A 130 -7.81 6.90 -1.00
N PRO A 131 -6.72 7.61 -0.66
CA PRO A 131 -5.61 7.03 0.07
C PRO A 131 -5.98 6.77 1.53
N THR A 132 -5.30 5.81 2.14
CA THR A 132 -5.36 5.60 3.59
C THR A 132 -4.76 6.80 4.35
N PRO A 133 -5.13 7.04 5.60
CA PRO A 133 -4.37 7.93 6.49
C PRO A 133 -3.01 7.35 6.90
N ALA A 134 -2.78 6.05 6.74
CA ALA A 134 -1.51 5.41 7.02
C ALA A 134 -0.36 5.92 6.15
N ASN A 135 0.86 5.75 6.64
CA ASN A 135 2.10 6.03 5.94
C ASN A 135 3.09 4.88 6.16
N ASN A 136 3.25 4.03 5.16
CA ASN A 136 4.23 2.93 5.19
C ASN A 136 5.61 3.43 4.77
N THR A 137 6.18 4.32 5.57
CA THR A 137 7.51 4.89 5.32
C THR A 137 8.59 4.21 6.16
N TYR A 138 9.86 4.38 5.79
CA TYR A 138 10.95 4.04 6.69
C TYR A 138 10.84 4.85 7.99
N ALA A 139 11.09 4.18 9.09
CA ALA A 139 11.05 4.78 10.42
C ALA A 139 12.10 4.17 11.34
N PHE A 140 12.39 4.85 12.42
CA PHE A 140 13.12 4.29 13.55
C PHE A 140 12.13 3.73 14.56
N ALA A 141 12.37 2.50 15.01
CA ALA A 141 11.65 1.87 16.10
C ALA A 141 12.57 1.65 17.30
N VAL A 142 12.03 1.88 18.48
CA VAL A 142 12.71 1.61 19.76
C VAL A 142 11.80 0.79 20.67
N THR A 143 12.35 0.13 21.69
CA THR A 143 11.50 -0.53 22.70
C THR A 143 10.74 0.52 23.51
N ALA A 144 9.52 0.19 23.98
CA ALA A 144 8.75 1.08 24.83
C ALA A 144 9.51 1.46 26.11
N ALA A 145 10.29 0.53 26.68
CA ALA A 145 11.11 0.79 27.85
C ALA A 145 12.21 1.83 27.57
N PHE A 146 12.91 1.73 26.42
CA PHE A 146 13.94 2.69 26.03
C PHE A 146 13.34 4.08 25.75
N ALA A 147 12.18 4.12 25.07
CA ALA A 147 11.47 5.36 24.79
C ALA A 147 11.06 6.07 26.10
N GLU A 148 10.48 5.34 27.05
CA GLU A 148 10.01 5.88 28.34
C GLU A 148 11.19 6.34 29.22
N GLU A 149 12.24 5.53 29.33
CA GLU A 149 13.43 5.84 30.17
C GLU A 149 14.15 7.10 29.69
N ASN A 150 14.24 7.32 28.39
CA ASN A 150 15.00 8.40 27.77
C ASN A 150 14.12 9.53 27.22
N ASN A 151 12.80 9.40 27.32
CA ASN A 151 11.81 10.34 26.76
C ASN A 151 12.02 10.58 25.24
N ILE A 152 12.17 9.48 24.48
CA ILE A 152 12.42 9.49 23.05
C ILE A 152 11.15 8.99 22.32
N TYR A 153 10.41 9.91 21.66
CA TYR A 153 9.21 9.62 20.90
C TYR A 153 9.24 10.16 19.46
N SER A 154 10.28 10.94 19.13
CA SER A 154 10.48 11.49 17.80
C SER A 154 11.95 11.42 17.39
N ALA A 155 12.23 11.57 16.09
CA ALA A 155 13.59 11.71 15.58
C ALA A 155 14.30 12.96 16.13
N LEU A 156 13.53 13.98 16.53
CA LEU A 156 14.08 15.16 17.21
C LEU A 156 14.56 14.82 18.62
N ASP A 157 13.77 14.06 19.41
CA ASP A 157 14.19 13.61 20.74
C ASP A 157 15.41 12.69 20.64
N LEU A 158 15.44 11.82 19.62
CA LEU A 158 16.60 10.95 19.34
C LEU A 158 17.85 11.77 19.05
N ALA A 159 17.76 12.82 18.23
CA ALA A 159 18.88 13.69 17.91
C ALA A 159 19.42 14.39 19.17
N ASP A 160 18.56 14.91 20.03
CA ASP A 160 18.93 15.53 21.30
C ASP A 160 19.62 14.51 22.22
N TYR A 161 19.11 13.28 22.27
CA TYR A 161 19.69 12.19 23.06
C TYR A 161 21.11 11.82 22.57
N VAL A 162 21.29 11.58 21.28
CA VAL A 162 22.59 11.25 20.66
C VAL A 162 23.59 12.39 20.88
N ASN A 163 23.19 13.63 20.60
CA ASN A 163 24.04 14.82 20.73
C ASN A 163 24.44 15.11 22.21
N SER A 164 23.64 14.66 23.15
CA SER A 164 24.00 14.74 24.59
C SER A 164 24.91 13.60 25.07
N GLY A 165 25.31 12.68 24.17
CA GLY A 165 26.18 11.54 24.48
C GLY A 165 25.42 10.27 24.87
N GLY A 166 24.14 10.18 24.55
CA GLY A 166 23.36 8.96 24.68
C GLY A 166 23.82 7.85 23.72
N GLU A 167 23.82 6.62 24.21
CA GLU A 167 24.28 5.47 23.43
C GLU A 167 23.12 4.87 22.62
N VAL A 168 23.27 4.89 21.29
CA VAL A 168 22.35 4.25 20.33
C VAL A 168 23.11 3.18 19.57
N TYR A 169 22.52 1.99 19.48
CA TYR A 169 22.97 0.88 18.64
C TYR A 169 21.81 0.44 17.77
N MET A 170 21.91 0.72 16.45
CA MET A 170 20.82 0.52 15.50
C MET A 170 21.01 -0.76 14.67
N ALA A 171 19.99 -1.62 14.65
CA ALA A 171 19.90 -2.67 13.64
C ALA A 171 19.29 -2.10 12.35
N THR A 172 19.96 -2.33 11.21
CA THR A 172 19.56 -1.81 9.91
C THR A 172 19.90 -2.77 8.78
N GLY A 173 19.17 -2.68 7.65
CA GLY A 173 19.58 -3.31 6.40
C GLY A 173 20.68 -2.50 5.71
N ASP A 174 21.51 -3.18 4.94
CA ASP A 174 22.58 -2.53 4.17
C ASP A 174 22.06 -1.52 3.13
N GLU A 175 20.89 -1.77 2.55
CA GLU A 175 20.27 -0.82 1.63
C GLU A 175 19.93 0.48 2.34
N PHE A 176 19.21 0.45 3.45
CA PHE A 176 18.83 1.64 4.22
C PHE A 176 20.03 2.40 4.78
N ALA A 177 21.07 1.67 5.19
CA ALA A 177 22.31 2.28 5.68
C ALA A 177 23.11 3.04 4.60
N GLN A 178 22.96 2.65 3.31
CA GLN A 178 23.77 3.20 2.21
C GLN A 178 23.01 4.19 1.33
N ARG A 179 21.69 4.19 1.35
CA ARG A 179 20.87 5.08 0.51
C ARG A 179 20.91 6.53 1.02
N PRO A 180 20.94 7.53 0.11
CA PRO A 180 20.84 8.93 0.51
C PRO A 180 19.52 9.27 1.23
N ASP A 181 18.43 8.55 0.94
CA ASP A 181 17.11 8.67 1.55
C ASP A 181 16.90 7.69 2.72
N GLY A 182 17.97 7.06 3.21
CA GLY A 182 18.01 6.20 4.37
C GLY A 182 18.39 6.92 5.65
N ILE A 183 19.36 6.36 6.43
CA ILE A 183 19.87 6.96 7.67
C ILE A 183 20.33 8.39 7.42
N ALA A 184 21.09 8.62 6.34
CA ALA A 184 21.65 9.91 5.99
C ALA A 184 20.60 11.04 5.88
N ALA A 185 19.36 10.73 5.41
CA ALA A 185 18.30 11.72 5.36
C ALA A 185 17.83 12.14 6.76
N PHE A 186 17.76 11.22 7.71
CA PHE A 186 17.46 11.55 9.10
C PHE A 186 18.61 12.34 9.77
N GLU A 187 19.84 11.93 9.55
CA GLU A 187 21.03 12.62 10.09
C GLU A 187 21.09 14.08 9.59
N GLU A 188 20.83 14.31 8.29
CA GLU A 188 20.78 15.65 7.71
C GLU A 188 19.62 16.48 8.26
N ALA A 189 18.42 15.88 8.34
CA ALA A 189 17.21 16.60 8.76
C ALA A 189 17.23 16.98 10.24
N TYR A 190 17.78 16.12 11.10
CA TYR A 190 17.74 16.27 12.56
C TYR A 190 19.06 16.67 13.19
N GLY A 191 20.17 16.65 12.45
CA GLY A 191 21.47 17.12 12.91
C GLY A 191 22.11 16.22 13.96
N PHE A 192 22.11 14.93 13.73
CA PHE A 192 22.87 13.93 14.49
C PHE A 192 23.66 13.03 13.54
N ASP A 193 24.61 12.27 14.04
CA ASP A 193 25.37 11.29 13.26
C ASP A 193 25.51 9.99 14.08
N LEU A 194 25.34 8.84 13.40
CA LEU A 194 25.65 7.52 13.94
C LEU A 194 26.96 7.01 13.31
N THR A 195 27.85 6.52 14.15
CA THR A 195 29.11 5.93 13.70
C THR A 195 28.91 4.49 13.22
N GLU A 196 29.83 3.98 12.38
CA GLU A 196 29.77 2.58 11.91
C GLU A 196 29.72 1.56 13.07
N ASP A 197 30.38 1.85 14.20
CA ASP A 197 30.36 0.97 15.39
C ASP A 197 28.99 0.94 16.11
N GLN A 198 28.11 1.88 15.80
CA GLN A 198 26.74 1.96 16.33
C GLN A 198 25.72 1.25 15.42
N LEU A 199 26.17 0.72 14.27
CA LEU A 199 25.27 0.08 13.30
C LEU A 199 25.50 -1.44 13.28
N LEU A 200 24.46 -2.21 13.57
CA LEU A 200 24.38 -3.63 13.26
C LEU A 200 23.77 -3.76 11.85
N ILE A 201 24.65 -3.82 10.84
CA ILE A 201 24.23 -3.93 9.44
C ILE A 201 23.95 -5.40 9.11
N ILE A 202 22.72 -5.72 8.75
CA ILE A 202 22.28 -7.03 8.30
C ILE A 202 22.28 -7.03 6.76
N ALA A 203 23.14 -7.86 6.15
CA ALA A 203 23.25 -7.93 4.70
C ALA A 203 21.94 -8.46 4.07
N GLY A 204 21.33 -7.66 3.17
CA GLY A 204 20.00 -7.93 2.63
C GLY A 204 18.90 -7.86 3.70
N GLY A 205 19.16 -7.18 4.83
CA GLY A 205 18.28 -7.14 5.98
C GLY A 205 16.95 -6.47 5.69
N THR A 206 15.90 -7.16 6.10
CA THR A 206 14.51 -6.66 6.05
C THR A 206 14.11 -6.05 7.38
N PRO A 207 13.06 -5.19 7.45
CA PRO A 207 12.54 -4.69 8.71
C PRO A 207 12.26 -5.79 9.74
N ALA A 208 11.65 -6.91 9.34
CA ALA A 208 11.40 -8.02 10.25
C ALA A 208 12.67 -8.56 10.94
N GLN A 209 13.81 -8.56 10.24
CA GLN A 209 15.09 -9.00 10.83
C GLN A 209 15.70 -7.96 11.75
N THR A 210 15.58 -6.67 11.43
CA THR A 210 16.07 -5.57 12.27
C THR A 210 15.24 -5.42 13.53
N GLU A 211 13.92 -5.58 13.41
CA GLU A 211 12.98 -5.59 14.53
C GLU A 211 13.17 -6.81 15.44
N GLN A 212 13.46 -7.97 14.85
CA GLN A 212 13.85 -9.14 15.64
C GLN A 212 15.13 -8.88 16.43
N ALA A 213 16.16 -8.27 15.82
CA ALA A 213 17.40 -7.92 16.50
C ALA A 213 17.16 -6.95 17.68
N LEU A 214 16.24 -5.99 17.51
CA LEU A 214 15.80 -5.08 18.56
C LEU A 214 15.07 -5.83 19.67
N ASN A 215 14.15 -6.72 19.34
CA ASN A 215 13.40 -7.51 20.32
C ASN A 215 14.31 -8.42 21.18
N GLU A 216 15.34 -8.96 20.56
CA GLU A 216 16.33 -9.82 21.23
C GLU A 216 17.41 -9.03 22.00
N GLY A 217 17.52 -7.71 21.77
CA GLY A 217 18.61 -6.90 22.28
C GLY A 217 19.98 -7.36 21.78
N ALA A 218 20.03 -7.95 20.59
CA ALA A 218 21.25 -8.49 20.00
C ALA A 218 22.32 -7.41 19.86
N ASN A 219 23.55 -7.68 20.31
CA ASN A 219 24.67 -6.72 20.27
C ASN A 219 24.35 -5.34 20.89
N ASN A 220 23.55 -5.31 21.95
CA ASN A 220 23.04 -4.09 22.63
C ASN A 220 22.13 -3.21 21.75
N VAL A 221 21.57 -3.72 20.66
CA VAL A 221 20.62 -3.00 19.81
C VAL A 221 19.47 -2.46 20.65
N ASN A 222 19.23 -1.15 20.56
CA ASN A 222 18.15 -0.44 21.23
C ASN A 222 17.30 0.40 20.27
N MET A 223 17.67 0.40 18.96
CA MET A 223 16.92 1.00 17.87
C MET A 223 16.97 0.09 16.64
N ALA A 224 15.93 0.10 15.83
CA ALA A 224 15.87 -0.64 14.57
C ALA A 224 15.29 0.20 13.42
N MET A 225 15.73 -0.11 12.21
CA MET A 225 15.00 0.28 11.02
C MET A 225 13.70 -0.53 10.94
N ALA A 226 12.59 0.14 10.65
CA ALA A 226 11.27 -0.45 10.46
C ALA A 226 10.54 0.25 9.33
N TYR A 227 9.46 -0.35 8.84
CA TYR A 227 8.40 0.41 8.19
C TYR A 227 7.35 0.78 9.24
N ALA A 228 6.79 1.98 9.12
CA ALA A 228 5.86 2.51 10.13
C ALA A 228 4.55 1.72 10.28
N THR A 229 4.29 0.75 9.41
CA THR A 229 3.12 -0.13 9.45
C THR A 229 3.45 -1.61 9.68
N ASP A 230 4.71 -1.94 10.02
CA ASP A 230 5.13 -3.33 10.24
C ASP A 230 4.42 -3.98 11.43
N GLY A 231 4.06 -5.25 11.26
CA GLY A 231 3.32 -6.00 12.28
C GLY A 231 4.10 -6.23 13.58
N ALA A 232 5.40 -6.40 13.51
CA ALA A 232 6.26 -6.59 14.67
C ALA A 232 6.25 -5.38 15.62
N LEU A 233 6.00 -4.17 15.12
CA LEU A 233 5.86 -2.96 15.94
C LEU A 233 4.76 -3.12 16.99
N GLN A 234 3.60 -3.58 16.56
CA GLN A 234 2.47 -3.86 17.46
C GLN A 234 2.74 -5.07 18.35
N ALA A 235 3.22 -6.18 17.75
CA ALA A 235 3.42 -7.45 18.45
C ALA A 235 4.46 -7.34 19.58
N TYR A 236 5.53 -6.57 19.38
CA TYR A 236 6.60 -6.38 20.37
C TYR A 236 6.46 -5.09 21.18
N ASN A 237 5.37 -4.36 21.00
CA ASN A 237 5.12 -3.08 21.69
C ASN A 237 6.29 -2.10 21.50
N PHE A 238 6.74 -1.94 20.25
CA PHE A 238 7.74 -0.94 19.89
C PHE A 238 7.10 0.44 19.70
N VAL A 239 7.91 1.46 19.93
CA VAL A 239 7.57 2.86 19.66
C VAL A 239 8.22 3.26 18.34
N VAL A 240 7.41 3.64 17.37
CA VAL A 240 7.87 4.28 16.13
C VAL A 240 8.12 5.74 16.44
N LEU A 241 9.33 6.23 16.12
CA LEU A 241 9.68 7.63 16.34
C LEU A 241 9.00 8.50 15.26
N GLU A 242 8.34 9.57 15.69
CA GLU A 242 7.74 10.55 14.78
C GLU A 242 8.82 11.26 13.96
N ASP A 243 8.51 11.59 12.72
CA ASP A 243 9.36 12.33 11.77
C ASP A 243 8.78 13.74 11.48
N PRO A 244 8.85 14.69 12.45
CA PRO A 244 8.19 16.00 12.30
C PRO A 244 8.82 16.90 11.23
N PHE A 245 10.05 16.64 10.78
CA PHE A 245 10.69 17.41 9.72
C PHE A 245 10.52 16.76 8.33
N GLY A 246 9.91 15.56 8.27
CA GLY A 246 9.64 14.87 7.02
C GLY A 246 10.91 14.43 6.28
N ALA A 247 11.87 13.86 7.01
CA ALA A 247 13.07 13.25 6.41
C ALA A 247 12.70 12.14 5.41
N GLN A 248 11.55 11.51 5.64
CA GLN A 248 11.06 10.44 4.79
C GLN A 248 9.84 10.84 3.97
N PRO A 249 9.70 10.31 2.74
CA PRO A 249 8.52 10.51 1.92
C PRO A 249 7.27 9.85 2.50
N ILE A 250 6.11 10.29 2.03
CA ILE A 250 4.82 9.69 2.38
C ILE A 250 4.46 8.60 1.39
N TYR A 251 4.25 7.40 1.91
CA TYR A 251 3.82 6.20 1.19
C TYR A 251 2.42 5.79 1.64
N ALA A 252 1.39 6.50 1.17
CA ALA A 252 0.00 6.19 1.53
C ALA A 252 -0.55 5.07 0.63
N PRO A 253 -0.95 3.92 1.19
CA PRO A 253 -1.62 2.87 0.45
C PRO A 253 -2.92 3.36 -0.18
N THR A 254 -3.12 3.06 -1.46
CA THR A 254 -4.26 3.58 -2.24
C THR A 254 -4.68 2.55 -3.28
N PRO A 255 -5.97 2.16 -3.38
CA PRO A 255 -6.44 1.30 -4.47
C PRO A 255 -6.32 2.02 -5.81
N VAL A 256 -5.70 1.37 -6.78
CA VAL A 256 -5.52 1.90 -8.14
C VAL A 256 -6.19 0.96 -9.12
N PHE A 257 -7.18 1.46 -9.83
CA PHE A 257 -7.98 0.73 -10.79
C PHE A 257 -7.65 1.09 -12.23
N ARG A 258 -7.82 0.14 -13.14
CA ARG A 258 -7.99 0.45 -14.55
C ARG A 258 -9.25 1.29 -14.75
N GLY A 259 -9.11 2.40 -15.47
CA GLY A 259 -10.20 3.37 -15.61
C GLY A 259 -11.45 2.79 -16.26
N GLU A 260 -11.31 1.86 -17.24
CA GLU A 260 -12.46 1.20 -17.85
C GLU A 260 -13.28 0.37 -16.86
N VAL A 261 -12.60 -0.34 -15.92
CA VAL A 261 -13.27 -1.18 -14.92
C VAL A 261 -14.03 -0.32 -13.91
N LEU A 262 -13.40 0.73 -13.40
CA LEU A 262 -14.05 1.61 -12.42
C LEU A 262 -15.19 2.44 -13.05
N ARG A 263 -15.06 2.87 -14.31
CA ARG A 263 -16.15 3.56 -15.00
C ARG A 263 -17.34 2.66 -15.30
N ALA A 264 -17.11 1.36 -15.50
CA ALA A 264 -18.18 0.37 -15.66
C ALA A 264 -18.87 0.04 -14.34
N ASN A 265 -18.17 0.22 -13.19
CA ASN A 265 -18.63 -0.13 -11.85
C ASN A 265 -18.34 1.03 -10.86
N PRO A 266 -18.95 2.21 -11.03
CA PRO A 266 -18.61 3.41 -10.27
C PRO A 266 -18.93 3.31 -8.77
N GLU A 267 -19.78 2.39 -8.37
CA GLU A 267 -20.15 2.10 -6.99
C GLU A 267 -18.99 1.48 -6.17
N ILE A 268 -17.97 0.90 -6.81
CA ILE A 268 -16.79 0.33 -6.16
C ILE A 268 -16.08 1.38 -5.29
N ALA A 269 -16.00 2.63 -5.74
CA ALA A 269 -15.43 3.70 -4.93
C ALA A 269 -16.19 3.92 -3.61
N GLY A 270 -17.53 3.76 -3.64
CA GLY A 270 -18.37 3.84 -2.45
C GLY A 270 -18.16 2.69 -1.46
N ILE A 271 -17.72 1.53 -1.94
CA ILE A 271 -17.41 0.35 -1.12
C ILE A 271 -16.01 0.49 -0.51
N LEU A 272 -15.00 0.78 -1.32
CA LEU A 272 -13.59 0.73 -0.89
C LEU A 272 -13.11 1.98 -0.15
N ASN A 273 -13.57 3.18 -0.53
CA ASN A 273 -13.11 4.41 0.11
C ASN A 273 -13.35 4.45 1.63
N PRO A 274 -14.53 4.04 2.18
CA PRO A 274 -14.72 3.98 3.63
C PRO A 274 -13.74 3.03 4.33
N ILE A 275 -13.45 1.88 3.71
CA ILE A 275 -12.49 0.89 4.22
C ILE A 275 -11.11 1.50 4.28
N PHE A 276 -10.60 2.03 3.17
CA PHE A 276 -9.25 2.58 3.09
C PHE A 276 -9.06 3.81 3.99
N ARG A 277 -10.07 4.66 4.15
CA ARG A 277 -10.04 5.77 5.13
C ARG A 277 -9.92 5.36 6.59
N SER A 278 -10.30 4.14 6.94
CA SER A 278 -10.18 3.62 8.31
C SER A 278 -8.86 2.92 8.62
N LEU A 279 -8.00 2.72 7.59
CA LEU A 279 -6.71 2.06 7.73
C LEU A 279 -5.63 3.08 8.10
N ASP A 280 -5.46 3.35 9.39
CA ASP A 280 -4.33 4.10 9.93
C ASP A 280 -3.12 3.18 10.21
N ASN A 281 -1.99 3.76 10.64
CA ASN A 281 -0.78 2.99 10.94
C ASN A 281 -1.03 1.88 11.96
N VAL A 282 -1.75 2.16 13.04
CA VAL A 282 -2.01 1.19 14.11
C VAL A 282 -2.89 0.04 13.62
N THR A 283 -3.88 0.36 12.81
CA THR A 283 -4.75 -0.64 12.18
C THR A 283 -3.93 -1.56 11.27
N LEU A 284 -3.10 -1.00 10.39
CA LEU A 284 -2.25 -1.81 9.51
C LEU A 284 -1.22 -2.63 10.29
N GLN A 285 -0.56 -2.06 11.31
CA GLN A 285 0.31 -2.81 12.21
C GLN A 285 -0.41 -4.01 12.83
N THR A 286 -1.65 -3.82 13.28
CA THR A 286 -2.44 -4.90 13.88
C THR A 286 -2.78 -6.00 12.88
N LEU A 287 -3.21 -5.64 11.67
CA LEU A 287 -3.52 -6.60 10.62
C LEU A 287 -2.28 -7.36 10.14
N ASN A 288 -1.17 -6.63 9.96
CA ASN A 288 0.11 -7.22 9.56
C ASN A 288 0.66 -8.16 10.65
N ALA A 289 0.52 -7.80 11.94
CA ALA A 289 0.95 -8.64 13.07
C ALA A 289 0.23 -10.00 13.09
N ARG A 290 -1.08 -10.01 12.83
CA ARG A 290 -1.86 -11.25 12.77
C ARG A 290 -1.34 -12.21 11.70
N VAL A 291 -0.87 -11.68 10.57
CA VAL A 291 -0.31 -12.49 9.49
C VAL A 291 1.16 -12.86 9.76
N GLU A 292 2.00 -11.88 10.08
CA GLU A 292 3.46 -12.06 10.18
C GLU A 292 3.90 -12.75 11.46
N VAL A 293 3.25 -12.43 12.58
CA VAL A 293 3.64 -12.90 13.90
C VAL A 293 2.77 -14.06 14.37
N ASP A 294 1.46 -13.94 14.22
CA ASP A 294 0.51 -14.96 14.66
C ASP A 294 0.30 -16.07 13.62
N GLY A 295 0.72 -15.84 12.35
CA GLY A 295 0.64 -16.81 11.27
C GLY A 295 -0.77 -17.07 10.75
N GLU A 296 -1.69 -16.10 10.95
CA GLU A 296 -3.05 -16.20 10.44
C GLU A 296 -3.09 -16.09 8.91
N ASN A 297 -4.13 -16.66 8.30
CA ASN A 297 -4.31 -16.52 6.86
C ASN A 297 -4.77 -15.07 6.52
N PRO A 298 -4.14 -14.39 5.55
CA PRO A 298 -4.50 -13.02 5.17
C PRO A 298 -5.97 -12.83 4.79
N ALA A 299 -6.60 -13.83 4.14
CA ALA A 299 -8.02 -13.77 3.80
C ALA A 299 -8.91 -13.82 5.04
N ASP A 300 -8.57 -14.66 6.03
CA ASP A 300 -9.31 -14.75 7.29
C ASP A 300 -9.14 -13.44 8.11
N VAL A 301 -7.94 -12.84 8.08
CA VAL A 301 -7.67 -11.55 8.71
C VAL A 301 -8.53 -10.45 8.08
N ALA A 302 -8.58 -10.38 6.76
CA ALA A 302 -9.40 -9.41 6.03
C ALA A 302 -10.90 -9.61 6.33
N GLN A 303 -11.40 -10.83 6.22
CA GLN A 303 -12.80 -11.17 6.48
C GLN A 303 -13.22 -10.77 7.91
N SER A 304 -12.46 -11.17 8.92
CA SER A 304 -12.79 -10.88 10.32
C SER A 304 -12.78 -9.38 10.60
N TRP A 305 -11.74 -8.67 10.11
CA TRP A 305 -11.63 -7.25 10.35
C TRP A 305 -12.74 -6.43 9.67
N LEU A 306 -13.08 -6.77 8.41
CA LEU A 306 -14.18 -6.11 7.69
C LEU A 306 -15.53 -6.34 8.38
N THR A 307 -15.79 -7.56 8.86
CA THR A 307 -17.00 -7.91 9.61
C THR A 307 -17.07 -7.17 10.95
N GLU A 308 -15.98 -7.17 11.73
CA GLU A 308 -15.91 -6.52 13.05
C GLU A 308 -16.12 -5.01 12.96
N ASN A 309 -15.70 -4.38 11.85
CA ASN A 309 -15.86 -2.95 11.62
C ASN A 309 -17.15 -2.60 10.85
N GLY A 310 -17.98 -3.59 10.51
CA GLY A 310 -19.29 -3.40 9.89
C GLY A 310 -19.23 -2.96 8.43
N PHE A 311 -18.14 -3.27 7.72
CA PHE A 311 -18.02 -3.01 6.29
C PHE A 311 -18.67 -4.08 5.43
N ILE A 312 -18.78 -5.31 5.95
CA ILE A 312 -19.45 -6.44 5.30
C ILE A 312 -20.39 -7.14 6.27
N GLU A 313 -21.34 -7.93 5.73
CA GLU A 313 -22.19 -8.80 6.55
C GLU A 313 -21.41 -10.09 6.93
N GLY A 314 -21.57 -10.57 8.16
CA GLY A 314 -20.88 -11.76 8.68
C GLY A 314 -21.62 -13.08 8.39
#